data_6c6d58612e34b346d3bd7fd78f12e137
#
_entry.id   6c6d58612e34b346d3bd7fd78f12e137
#
_cell.length_a   1.000
_cell.length_b   1.000
_cell.length_c   1.000
_cell.angle_alpha   90.00
_cell.angle_beta   90.00
_cell.angle_gamma   90.00
#
_symmetry.space_group_name_H-M   'P 1'
#
loop_
_entity.id
_entity.type
_entity.pdbx_description
1 polymer ?
#
loop_
_entity_poly.entity_id
_entity_poly.type
_entity_poly.pdbx_seq_one_letter_code
_entity_poly.pdbx_strand_id
1 'polypeptide(L)' 'VLLYGHLDKQPEMTGWFEGLGPWTPVLKGDKLYGRGGADDGYAAYASLTAIRALREAGGKHARCVVLIEACEESGSYD' A
#
# COMPACT_ATOMS: atom_id res chain seq x y z
N VAL A 1 -12.35 1.66 -14.76
CA VAL A 1 -10.93 1.44 -14.39
C VAL A 1 -10.89 0.58 -13.13
N LEU A 2 -10.08 -0.45 -13.15
CA LEU A 2 -9.80 -1.27 -11.97
C LEU A 2 -8.45 -0.85 -11.39
N LEU A 3 -8.47 -0.48 -10.10
CA LEU A 3 -7.29 -0.16 -9.32
C LEU A 3 -7.10 -1.27 -8.29
N TYR A 4 -5.92 -1.86 -8.25
CA TYR A 4 -5.66 -3.05 -7.45
C TYR A 4 -4.59 -2.79 -6.41
N GLY A 5 -4.72 -3.43 -5.27
CA GLY A 5 -3.70 -3.52 -4.24
C GLY A 5 -4.01 -4.64 -3.27
N HIS A 6 -3.08 -4.95 -2.37
CA HIS A 6 -3.29 -5.94 -1.32
C HIS A 6 -2.88 -5.39 0.05
N LEU A 7 -3.45 -5.95 1.11
CA LEU A 7 -3.17 -5.52 2.47
C LEU A 7 -2.64 -6.62 3.39
N ASP A 8 -2.60 -7.87 2.94
CA ASP A 8 -1.92 -8.92 3.66
C ASP A 8 -0.40 -8.73 3.58
N LYS A 9 0.32 -9.30 4.53
CA LYS A 9 1.73 -9.01 4.77
C LYS A 9 2.55 -10.27 4.84
N GLN A 10 3.81 -10.17 4.41
CA GLN A 10 4.80 -11.19 4.68
C GLN A 10 5.07 -11.32 6.18
N PRO A 11 5.54 -12.50 6.64
CA PRO A 11 5.96 -12.68 8.04
C PRO A 11 7.04 -11.69 8.49
N GLU A 12 7.32 -11.68 9.79
CA GLU A 12 8.27 -10.74 10.40
C GLU A 12 9.62 -10.71 9.73
N MET A 13 10.17 -11.90 9.39
CA MET A 13 11.53 -12.08 8.91
C MET A 13 12.56 -11.65 9.95
N THR A 14 13.83 -11.75 9.61
CA THR A 14 14.97 -11.33 10.44
C THR A 14 15.90 -10.42 9.65
N GLY A 15 16.87 -9.82 10.33
CA GLY A 15 17.84 -8.94 9.65
C GLY A 15 17.44 -7.48 9.60
N TRP A 16 16.43 -7.09 10.36
CA TRP A 16 16.08 -5.67 10.48
C TRP A 16 17.21 -4.89 11.12
N PHE A 17 17.43 -3.66 10.66
CA PHE A 17 18.42 -2.77 11.28
C PHE A 17 17.98 -2.41 12.69
N GLU A 18 18.96 -2.08 13.55
CA GLU A 18 18.70 -1.70 14.93
C GLU A 18 17.67 -0.55 15.01
N GLY A 19 16.73 -0.69 15.92
CA GLY A 19 15.65 0.28 16.09
C GLY A 19 14.52 0.19 15.06
N LEU A 20 14.63 -0.72 14.10
CA LEU A 20 13.60 -0.96 13.08
C LEU A 20 13.02 -2.35 13.24
N GLY A 21 11.80 -2.50 12.79
CA GLY A 21 11.10 -3.79 12.81
C GLY A 21 9.83 -3.74 11.97
N PRO A 22 9.19 -4.90 11.77
CA PRO A 22 8.05 -4.96 10.87
C PRO A 22 6.80 -4.24 11.38
N TRP A 23 6.52 -4.32 12.68
CA TRP A 23 5.22 -3.90 13.23
C TRP A 23 5.28 -2.58 13.99
N THR A 24 6.42 -1.93 14.04
CA THR A 24 6.58 -0.61 14.67
C THR A 24 7.04 0.38 13.60
N PRO A 25 6.13 1.22 13.08
CA PRO A 25 6.53 2.19 12.06
C PRO A 25 7.45 3.25 12.64
N VAL A 26 8.52 3.55 11.92
CA VAL A 26 9.51 4.56 12.30
C VAL A 26 9.68 5.53 11.15
N LEU A 27 9.48 6.82 11.45
CA LEU A 27 9.73 7.90 10.50
C LEU A 27 11.10 8.49 10.78
N LYS A 28 12.00 8.45 9.79
CA LYS A 28 13.33 9.07 9.85
C LYS A 28 13.50 9.99 8.65
N GLY A 29 13.50 11.30 8.89
CA GLY A 29 13.51 12.28 7.81
C GLY A 29 12.27 12.11 6.92
N ASP A 30 12.48 11.84 5.66
CA ASP A 30 11.42 11.61 4.66
C ASP A 30 11.13 10.13 4.39
N LYS A 31 11.69 9.23 5.20
CA LYS A 31 11.53 7.78 5.02
C LYS A 31 10.70 7.16 6.15
N LEU A 32 9.71 6.39 5.75
CA LEU A 32 8.89 5.59 6.66
C LEU A 32 9.32 4.13 6.57
N TYR A 33 9.76 3.57 7.69
CA TYR A 33 10.20 2.19 7.80
C TYR A 33 9.13 1.34 8.48
N GLY A 34 8.89 0.16 7.94
CA GLY A 34 7.94 -0.80 8.48
C GLY A 34 7.47 -1.79 7.42
N ARG A 35 6.88 -2.87 7.86
CA ARG A 35 6.29 -3.86 6.95
C ARG A 35 5.03 -3.29 6.30
N GLY A 36 4.90 -3.47 4.99
CA GLY A 36 3.67 -3.16 4.28
C GLY A 36 3.54 -1.72 3.80
N GLY A 37 4.50 -0.84 4.06
CA GLY A 37 4.46 0.52 3.55
C GLY A 37 4.59 0.56 2.03
N ALA A 38 5.58 -0.13 1.50
CA ALA A 38 5.80 -0.26 0.06
C ALA A 38 5.07 -1.46 -0.55
N ASP A 39 4.97 -2.54 0.20
CA ASP A 39 4.37 -3.80 -0.26
C ASP A 39 3.26 -4.24 0.69
N ASP A 40 2.01 -3.93 0.44
CA ASP A 40 1.54 -3.06 -0.64
C ASP A 40 0.58 -1.98 -0.09
N GLY A 41 0.73 -1.62 1.18
CA GLY A 41 -0.21 -0.71 1.83
C GLY A 41 -0.37 0.64 1.14
N TYR A 42 0.65 1.10 0.40
CA TYR A 42 0.56 2.37 -0.29
C TYR A 42 -0.45 2.36 -1.46
N ALA A 43 -0.73 1.20 -2.06
CA ALA A 43 -1.50 1.12 -3.30
C ALA A 43 -2.91 1.69 -3.18
N ALA A 44 -3.60 1.40 -2.07
CA ALA A 44 -4.94 1.94 -1.83
C ALA A 44 -4.90 3.48 -1.72
N TYR A 45 -3.95 4.01 -0.96
CA TYR A 45 -3.78 5.46 -0.79
C TYR A 45 -3.35 6.13 -2.08
N ALA A 46 -2.45 5.51 -2.84
CA ALA A 46 -2.01 6.03 -4.13
C ALA A 46 -3.17 6.10 -5.13
N SER A 47 -4.01 5.07 -5.17
CA SER A 47 -5.19 5.01 -6.02
C SER A 47 -6.17 6.14 -5.70
N LEU A 48 -6.51 6.31 -4.43
CA LEU A 48 -7.42 7.36 -3.99
C LEU A 48 -6.83 8.76 -4.21
N THR A 49 -5.53 8.92 -3.97
CA THR A 49 -4.83 10.18 -4.20
C THR A 49 -4.83 10.56 -5.68
N ALA A 50 -4.62 9.60 -6.57
CA ALA A 50 -4.65 9.84 -8.01
C ALA A 50 -6.03 10.32 -8.47
N ILE A 51 -7.09 9.66 -8.00
CA ILE A 51 -8.48 10.06 -8.32
C ILE A 51 -8.76 11.47 -7.79
N ARG A 52 -8.37 11.72 -6.54
CA ARG A 52 -8.57 13.03 -5.90
C ARG A 52 -7.82 14.13 -6.64
N ALA A 53 -6.56 13.90 -6.97
CA ALA A 53 -5.73 14.88 -7.69
C ALA A 53 -6.33 15.22 -9.06
N LEU A 54 -6.80 14.20 -9.78
CA LEU A 54 -7.45 14.42 -11.07
C LEU A 54 -8.71 15.27 -10.93
N ARG A 55 -9.55 14.98 -9.95
CA ARG A 55 -10.79 15.74 -9.69
C ARG A 55 -10.49 17.17 -9.28
N GLU A 56 -9.54 17.39 -8.40
CA GLU A 56 -9.14 18.73 -7.94
C GLU A 56 -8.54 19.56 -9.08
N ALA A 57 -7.92 18.94 -10.06
CA ALA A 57 -7.43 19.59 -11.27
C ALA A 57 -8.51 19.84 -12.33
N GLY A 58 -9.76 19.50 -12.04
CA GLY A 58 -10.88 19.67 -12.96
C GLY A 58 -10.99 18.58 -14.03
N GLY A 59 -10.23 17.50 -13.90
CA GLY A 59 -10.28 16.37 -14.81
C GLY A 59 -11.48 15.47 -14.58
N LYS A 60 -11.72 14.58 -15.52
CA LYS A 60 -12.79 13.59 -15.47
C LYS A 60 -12.19 12.19 -15.63
N HIS A 61 -12.86 11.20 -15.09
CA HIS A 61 -12.44 9.81 -15.21
C HIS A 61 -13.65 8.90 -15.38
N ALA A 62 -13.43 7.73 -15.95
CA ALA A 62 -14.42 6.67 -15.99
C ALA A 62 -14.69 6.14 -14.57
N ARG A 63 -15.72 5.32 -14.43
CA ARG A 63 -16.00 4.63 -13.16
C ARG A 63 -14.74 3.88 -12.69
N CYS A 64 -14.38 4.09 -11.45
CA CYS A 64 -13.25 3.42 -10.81
C CYS A 64 -13.75 2.42 -9.77
N VAL A 65 -13.13 1.24 -9.76
CA VAL A 65 -13.32 0.22 -8.72
C VAL A 65 -11.96 -0.02 -8.08
N VAL A 66 -11.89 0.05 -6.76
CA VAL A 66 -10.68 -0.28 -6.01
C VAL A 66 -10.87 -1.68 -5.43
N LEU A 67 -10.07 -2.63 -5.87
CA LEU A 67 -10.04 -3.99 -5.36
C LEU A 67 -8.86 -4.13 -4.41
N ILE A 68 -9.13 -4.57 -3.20
CA ILE A 68 -8.10 -4.85 -2.20
C ILE A 68 -8.16 -6.32 -1.85
N GLU A 69 -7.08 -7.03 -2.14
CA GLU A 69 -6.92 -8.45 -1.87
C GLU A 69 -6.28 -8.67 -0.50
N ALA A 70 -6.63 -9.76 0.15
CA ALA A 70 -6.11 -10.10 1.47
C ALA A 70 -5.37 -11.46 1.48
N CYS A 71 -4.93 -11.95 0.33
CA CYS A 71 -4.24 -13.25 0.19
C CYS A 71 -3.20 -13.25 -0.94
N GLU A 72 -2.73 -12.06 -1.35
CA GLU A 72 -1.73 -11.97 -2.43
C GLU A 72 -0.44 -12.69 -2.02
N GLU A 73 0.02 -12.45 -0.81
CA GLU A 73 1.28 -12.99 -0.28
C GLU A 73 1.23 -14.50 -0.02
N SER A 74 0.05 -15.08 -0.02
CA SER A 74 -0.15 -16.54 0.07
C SER A 74 -0.53 -17.19 -1.25
N GLY A 75 -0.49 -16.44 -2.36
CA GLY A 75 -0.65 -16.96 -3.70
C GLY A 75 -2.00 -16.70 -4.36
N SER A 76 -2.85 -15.88 -3.76
CA SER A 76 -4.15 -15.48 -4.32
C SER A 76 -5.06 -16.66 -4.67
N TYR A 77 -5.10 -17.68 -3.84
CA TYR A 77 -5.91 -18.88 -4.09
C TYR A 77 -7.39 -18.72 -3.75
N ASP A 78 -7.76 -17.69 -3.07
CA ASP A 78 -9.15 -17.46 -2.60
C ASP A 78 -9.97 -16.62 -3.57
#